data_b22ba7f58fa8b61a5a503cf4d5500720
#
_entry.id   b22ba7f58fa8b61a5a503cf4d5500720
#
_cell.length_a   1.000
_cell.length_b   1.000
_cell.length_c   1.000
_cell.angle_alpha   90.00
_cell.angle_beta   90.00
_cell.angle_gamma   90.00
#
_symmetry.space_group_name_H-M   'P 1'
#
loop_
_entity.id
_entity.type
_entity.pdbx_description
1 polymer ?
#
loop_
_entity_poly.entity_id
_entity_poly.type
_entity_poly.pdbx_seq_one_letter_code
_entity_poly.pdbx_strand_id
1 'polypeptide(L)'
;IAPMSIKVEQLKTILDETLEVLRNESTQYRPHSKDGYPGGVVLLKPNLLTCIIPDLHGRQDFLLNVLSYKYQDKKILDLLQAGEIQFVCVGDGMHGESRVARRWQKAYLEYKNGFQNCPNMAEEMNENFGTMFKIMQLKVKYSELFHFLKGNHENILDESQNGNHPFAKF
;
A
#
# COMPACT_ATOMS: atom_id res chain seq x y z
N ILE A 1 -13.70 -15.23 -4.66
CA ILE A 1 -13.09 -14.33 -5.67
C ILE A 1 -11.72 -14.91 -5.94
N ALA A 2 -11.45 -15.37 -7.17
CA ALA A 2 -10.14 -15.90 -7.53
C ALA A 2 -9.07 -14.80 -7.33
N PRO A 3 -7.88 -15.12 -6.80
CA PRO A 3 -6.83 -14.14 -6.65
C PRO A 3 -6.46 -13.58 -8.02
N MET A 4 -6.46 -12.26 -8.13
CA MET A 4 -6.10 -11.57 -9.36
C MET A 4 -4.61 -11.76 -9.60
N SER A 5 -4.25 -12.64 -10.53
CA SER A 5 -2.87 -12.81 -10.95
C SER A 5 -2.44 -11.55 -11.71
N ILE A 6 -1.73 -10.65 -11.04
CA ILE A 6 -1.17 -9.46 -11.68
C ILE A 6 -0.02 -9.90 -12.58
N LYS A 7 -0.06 -9.53 -13.85
CA LYS A 7 1.03 -9.81 -14.79
C LYS A 7 2.23 -8.92 -14.45
N VAL A 8 3.43 -9.46 -14.63
CA VAL A 8 4.70 -8.75 -14.32
C VAL A 8 4.78 -7.41 -15.05
N GLU A 9 4.34 -7.36 -16.32
CA GLU A 9 4.32 -6.12 -17.10
C GLU A 9 3.39 -5.06 -16.51
N GLN A 10 2.22 -5.47 -16.01
CA GLN A 10 1.29 -4.55 -15.34
C GLN A 10 1.88 -3.99 -14.04
N LEU A 11 2.59 -4.85 -13.28
CA LEU A 11 3.27 -4.42 -12.06
C LEU A 11 4.40 -3.44 -12.38
N LYS A 12 5.22 -3.71 -13.39
CA LYS A 12 6.26 -2.77 -13.84
C LYS A 12 5.67 -1.42 -14.25
N THR A 13 4.65 -1.43 -15.10
CA THR A 13 4.00 -0.20 -15.56
C THR A 13 3.51 0.65 -14.40
N ILE A 14 2.75 0.06 -13.46
CA ILE A 14 2.23 0.84 -12.32
C ILE A 14 3.33 1.31 -11.36
N LEU A 15 4.43 0.56 -11.22
CA LEU A 15 5.58 0.98 -10.45
C LEU A 15 6.25 2.21 -11.07
N ASP A 16 6.49 2.19 -12.38
CA ASP A 16 7.10 3.31 -13.11
C ASP A 16 6.20 4.55 -13.05
N GLU A 17 4.91 4.41 -13.30
CA GLU A 17 3.94 5.51 -13.19
C GLU A 17 3.89 6.08 -11.76
N THR A 18 3.89 5.22 -10.75
CA THR A 18 3.88 5.66 -9.35
C THR A 18 5.17 6.40 -8.99
N LEU A 19 6.30 5.89 -9.44
CA LEU A 19 7.61 6.50 -9.20
C LEU A 19 7.68 7.89 -9.86
N GLU A 20 7.16 8.03 -11.06
CA GLU A 20 7.08 9.32 -11.76
C GLU A 20 6.20 10.32 -11.00
N VAL A 21 5.01 9.88 -10.54
CA VAL A 21 4.14 10.72 -9.71
C VAL A 21 4.84 11.15 -8.42
N LEU A 22 5.48 10.22 -7.70
CA LEU A 22 6.15 10.51 -6.43
C LEU A 22 7.35 11.46 -6.59
N ARG A 23 8.08 11.39 -7.71
CA ARG A 23 9.20 12.29 -8.00
C ARG A 23 8.76 13.71 -8.33
N ASN A 24 7.59 13.85 -8.93
CA ASN A 24 7.05 15.12 -9.39
C ASN A 24 5.98 15.70 -8.46
N GLU A 25 5.87 15.20 -7.22
CA GLU A 25 4.92 15.74 -6.26
C GLU A 25 5.20 17.22 -5.96
N SER A 26 4.14 18.02 -5.98
CA SER A 26 4.22 19.46 -5.74
C SER A 26 4.73 19.76 -4.33
N THR A 27 5.64 20.71 -4.22
CA THR A 27 6.13 21.24 -2.93
C THR A 27 5.03 21.86 -2.07
N GLN A 28 3.88 22.18 -2.65
CA GLN A 28 2.73 22.73 -1.93
C GLN A 28 2.12 21.72 -0.95
N TYR A 29 2.16 20.42 -1.28
CA TYR A 29 1.64 19.39 -0.38
C TYR A 29 2.71 18.39 0.08
N ARG A 30 3.87 18.34 -0.60
CA ARG A 30 5.02 17.54 -0.17
C ARG A 30 6.30 18.38 -0.22
N PRO A 31 6.59 19.12 0.85
CA PRO A 31 7.80 19.95 0.91
C PRO A 31 9.06 19.12 0.65
N HIS A 32 10.02 19.71 -0.06
CA HIS A 32 11.29 19.06 -0.32
C HIS A 32 12.16 18.98 0.94
N SER A 33 12.96 17.96 1.02
CA SER A 33 14.05 17.83 1.98
C SER A 33 15.16 18.84 1.65
N LYS A 34 16.17 18.95 2.52
CA LYS A 34 17.34 19.80 2.28
C LYS A 34 18.11 19.42 1.02
N ASP A 35 17.98 18.17 0.58
CA ASP A 35 18.67 17.63 -0.59
C ASP A 35 17.87 17.85 -1.89
N GLY A 36 16.75 18.58 -1.84
CA GLY A 36 15.94 18.92 -3.01
C GLY A 36 14.99 17.84 -3.49
N TYR A 37 14.86 16.73 -2.76
CA TYR A 37 13.91 15.64 -3.08
C TYR A 37 12.61 15.78 -2.28
N PRO A 38 11.47 15.21 -2.77
CA PRO A 38 10.24 15.14 -2.00
C PRO A 38 10.48 14.57 -0.60
N GLY A 39 10.12 15.32 0.42
CA GLY A 39 10.40 14.98 1.83
C GLY A 39 9.42 13.95 2.40
N GLY A 40 9.60 13.64 3.70
CA GLY A 40 8.74 12.72 4.45
C GLY A 40 7.46 13.33 5.03
N VAL A 41 7.21 14.63 4.80
CA VAL A 41 6.04 15.35 5.32
C VAL A 41 5.02 15.54 4.21
N VAL A 42 3.76 15.27 4.52
CA VAL A 42 2.61 15.56 3.64
C VAL A 42 1.75 16.63 4.32
N LEU A 43 1.52 17.73 3.62
CA LEU A 43 0.61 18.80 4.03
C LEU A 43 -0.77 18.51 3.44
N LEU A 44 -1.71 18.17 4.30
CA LEU A 44 -3.08 17.91 3.89
C LEU A 44 -3.79 19.21 3.53
N LYS A 45 -4.70 19.15 2.55
CA LYS A 45 -5.52 20.30 2.17
C LYS A 45 -6.42 20.68 3.34
N PRO A 46 -6.36 21.92 3.84
CA PRO A 46 -7.26 22.38 4.89
C PRO A 46 -8.71 22.36 4.38
N ASN A 47 -9.65 22.12 5.27
CA ASN A 47 -11.09 22.10 4.98
C ASN A 47 -11.58 20.96 4.07
N LEU A 48 -10.73 20.01 3.70
CA LEU A 48 -11.19 18.76 3.09
C LEU A 48 -11.45 17.69 4.15
N LEU A 49 -12.51 16.92 3.97
CA LEU A 49 -12.73 15.70 4.73
C LEU A 49 -11.53 14.78 4.51
N THR A 50 -10.96 14.25 5.60
CA THR A 50 -9.82 13.34 5.53
C THR A 50 -10.23 11.95 5.99
N CYS A 51 -10.05 10.97 5.13
CA CYS A 51 -10.21 9.56 5.46
C CYS A 51 -8.85 8.98 5.84
N ILE A 52 -8.71 8.55 7.10
CA ILE A 52 -7.50 7.88 7.59
C ILE A 52 -7.72 6.38 7.49
N ILE A 53 -6.86 5.69 6.74
CA ILE A 53 -6.85 4.23 6.57
C ILE A 53 -5.77 3.66 7.48
N PRO A 54 -6.11 2.76 8.41
CA PRO A 54 -5.14 2.08 9.25
C PRO A 54 -4.30 1.10 8.42
N ASP A 55 -3.37 0.41 9.10
CA ASP A 55 -2.53 -0.63 8.52
C ASP A 55 -3.36 -1.64 7.73
N LEU A 56 -2.95 -1.89 6.49
CA LEU A 56 -3.75 -2.71 5.56
C LEU A 56 -3.40 -4.19 5.62
N HIS A 57 -2.14 -4.54 5.82
CA HIS A 57 -1.67 -5.93 5.94
C HIS A 57 -2.27 -6.87 4.88
N GLY A 58 -2.16 -6.49 3.61
CA GLY A 58 -2.68 -7.26 2.49
C GLY A 58 -4.20 -7.24 2.32
N ARG A 59 -4.95 -6.46 3.12
CA ARG A 59 -6.43 -6.42 3.07
C ARG A 59 -6.96 -5.49 1.98
N GLN A 60 -6.81 -5.91 0.73
CA GLN A 60 -7.37 -5.18 -0.41
C GLN A 60 -8.89 -5.01 -0.30
N ASP A 61 -9.59 -6.02 0.19
CA ASP A 61 -11.04 -6.00 0.40
C ASP A 61 -11.48 -4.90 1.35
N PHE A 62 -10.73 -4.67 2.44
CA PHE A 62 -11.00 -3.57 3.36
C PHE A 62 -10.90 -2.22 2.65
N LEU A 63 -9.82 -1.97 1.87
CA LEU A 63 -9.67 -0.74 1.10
C LEU A 63 -10.82 -0.54 0.10
N LEU A 64 -11.20 -1.59 -0.62
CA LEU A 64 -12.31 -1.55 -1.57
C LEU A 64 -13.65 -1.30 -0.89
N ASN A 65 -13.88 -1.86 0.29
CA ASN A 65 -15.08 -1.63 1.09
C ASN A 65 -15.15 -0.17 1.56
N VAL A 66 -14.02 0.41 2.01
CA VAL A 66 -13.97 1.84 2.37
C VAL A 66 -14.32 2.72 1.16
N LEU A 67 -13.73 2.45 0.00
CA LEU A 67 -14.02 3.22 -1.22
C LEU A 67 -15.49 3.11 -1.66
N SER A 68 -16.14 1.99 -1.36
CA SER A 68 -17.55 1.73 -1.68
C SER A 68 -18.52 2.22 -0.61
N TYR A 69 -18.01 2.55 0.58
CA TYR A 69 -18.82 3.04 1.68
C TYR A 69 -19.52 4.35 1.32
N LYS A 70 -20.75 4.56 1.81
CA LYS A 70 -21.51 5.78 1.59
C LYS A 70 -21.36 6.72 2.79
N TYR A 71 -20.92 7.93 2.51
CA TYR A 71 -20.94 9.05 3.44
C TYR A 71 -21.87 10.12 2.89
N GLN A 72 -22.90 10.49 3.63
CA GLN A 72 -23.94 11.45 3.20
C GLN A 72 -24.49 11.12 1.79
N ASP A 73 -24.87 9.85 1.59
CA ASP A 73 -25.44 9.28 0.36
C ASP A 73 -24.51 9.21 -0.87
N LYS A 74 -23.29 9.77 -0.82
CA LYS A 74 -22.28 9.65 -1.85
C LYS A 74 -21.27 8.54 -1.48
N LYS A 75 -20.80 7.76 -2.46
CA LYS A 75 -19.69 6.84 -2.20
C LYS A 75 -18.40 7.61 -1.93
N ILE A 76 -17.58 7.09 -1.04
CA ILE A 76 -16.25 7.68 -0.75
C ILE A 76 -15.43 7.81 -2.03
N LEU A 77 -15.49 6.85 -2.94
CA LEU A 77 -14.81 6.94 -4.24
C LEU A 77 -15.32 8.10 -5.09
N ASP A 78 -16.63 8.38 -5.09
CA ASP A 78 -17.21 9.50 -5.84
C ASP A 78 -16.76 10.85 -5.23
N LEU A 79 -16.68 10.93 -3.90
CA LEU A 79 -16.13 12.10 -3.21
C LEU A 79 -14.64 12.32 -3.54
N LEU A 80 -13.86 11.24 -3.61
CA LEU A 80 -12.45 11.32 -4.01
C LEU A 80 -12.31 11.79 -5.46
N GLN A 81 -13.15 11.29 -6.37
CA GLN A 81 -13.18 11.71 -7.77
C GLN A 81 -13.56 13.19 -7.93
N ALA A 82 -14.47 13.68 -7.08
CA ALA A 82 -14.91 15.08 -7.06
C ALA A 82 -13.90 16.01 -6.36
N GLY A 83 -12.86 15.48 -5.71
CA GLY A 83 -11.91 16.29 -4.93
C GLY A 83 -12.48 16.81 -3.61
N GLU A 84 -13.55 16.18 -3.10
CA GLU A 84 -14.26 16.56 -1.87
C GLU A 84 -13.69 15.85 -0.61
N ILE A 85 -12.83 14.85 -0.79
CA ILE A 85 -12.17 14.08 0.28
C ILE A 85 -10.72 13.81 -0.07
N GLN A 86 -9.87 13.66 0.94
CA GLN A 86 -8.50 13.18 0.80
C GLN A 86 -8.25 11.96 1.68
N PHE A 87 -7.24 11.17 1.34
CA PHE A 87 -6.88 9.92 2.01
C PHE A 87 -5.47 9.96 2.58
N VAL A 88 -5.32 9.41 3.77
CA VAL A 88 -4.03 9.07 4.36
C VAL A 88 -4.07 7.61 4.78
N CYS A 89 -3.28 6.76 4.10
CA CYS A 89 -3.00 5.41 4.56
C CYS A 89 -1.75 5.46 5.44
N VAL A 90 -1.81 4.91 6.64
CA VAL A 90 -0.70 5.04 7.62
C VAL A 90 0.47 4.09 7.36
N GLY A 91 0.36 3.22 6.35
CA GLY A 91 1.41 2.29 5.92
C GLY A 91 1.01 0.84 6.11
N ASP A 92 2.01 -0.02 6.20
CA ASP A 92 1.90 -1.47 6.38
C ASP A 92 0.88 -2.09 5.41
N GLY A 93 1.09 -1.83 4.11
CA GLY A 93 0.25 -2.35 3.05
C GLY A 93 0.42 -3.83 2.82
N MET A 94 1.59 -4.35 3.16
CA MET A 94 1.99 -5.75 2.97
C MET A 94 1.99 -6.52 4.29
N HIS A 95 2.21 -7.83 4.21
CA HIS A 95 2.34 -8.76 5.33
C HIS A 95 1.05 -9.01 6.11
N GLY A 96 0.38 -10.13 5.82
CA GLY A 96 -0.95 -10.47 6.39
C GLY A 96 -1.02 -10.74 7.89
N GLU A 97 0.10 -10.77 8.62
CA GLU A 97 0.24 -10.92 10.07
C GLU A 97 -0.58 -12.07 10.69
N SER A 98 -1.09 -11.83 11.92
CA SER A 98 -1.85 -12.82 12.70
C SER A 98 -3.10 -13.34 12.00
N ARG A 99 -3.72 -12.54 11.14
CA ARG A 99 -4.89 -12.94 10.32
C ARG A 99 -4.61 -14.19 9.49
N VAL A 100 -3.39 -14.34 9.02
CA VAL A 100 -2.94 -15.44 8.15
C VAL A 100 -1.83 -16.29 8.78
N ALA A 101 -1.76 -16.34 10.10
CA ALA A 101 -0.71 -17.03 10.85
C ALA A 101 -0.49 -18.48 10.38
N ARG A 102 -1.58 -19.23 10.07
CA ARG A 102 -1.49 -20.61 9.55
C ARG A 102 -0.82 -20.66 8.18
N ARG A 103 -1.09 -19.69 7.30
CA ARG A 103 -0.44 -19.58 5.99
C ARG A 103 1.04 -19.29 6.16
N TRP A 104 1.40 -18.36 7.06
CA TRP A 104 2.79 -18.05 7.38
C TRP A 104 3.57 -19.23 7.95
N GLN A 105 2.97 -20.05 8.81
CA GLN A 105 3.60 -21.28 9.31
C GLN A 105 3.95 -22.24 8.18
N LYS A 106 3.05 -22.40 7.19
CA LYS A 106 3.29 -23.24 6.02
C LYS A 106 4.33 -22.62 5.07
N ALA A 107 4.24 -21.30 4.83
CA ALA A 107 5.21 -20.57 4.01
C ALA A 107 6.63 -20.62 4.61
N TYR A 108 6.75 -20.65 5.94
CA TYR A 108 8.04 -20.87 6.59
C TYR A 108 8.62 -22.24 6.32
N LEU A 109 7.82 -23.29 6.24
CA LEU A 109 8.28 -24.62 5.82
C LEU A 109 8.69 -24.63 4.35
N GLU A 110 7.96 -23.92 3.48
CA GLU A 110 8.34 -23.73 2.08
C GLU A 110 9.69 -23.02 1.95
N TYR A 111 9.91 -21.98 2.75
CA TYR A 111 11.22 -21.29 2.85
C TYR A 111 12.35 -22.24 3.25
N LYS A 112 12.15 -23.04 4.31
CA LYS A 112 13.15 -24.04 4.75
C LYS A 112 13.50 -25.07 3.68
N ASN A 113 12.55 -25.36 2.78
CA ASN A 113 12.73 -26.27 1.65
C ASN A 113 13.19 -25.56 0.37
N GLY A 114 13.70 -24.31 0.48
CA GLY A 114 14.23 -23.54 -0.64
C GLY A 114 13.18 -23.12 -1.67
N PHE A 115 11.90 -22.99 -1.27
CA PHE A 115 10.78 -22.58 -2.13
C PHE A 115 10.57 -23.43 -3.40
N GLN A 116 10.99 -24.70 -3.39
CA GLN A 116 10.79 -25.62 -4.52
C GLN A 116 9.32 -25.77 -4.92
N ASN A 117 8.43 -25.70 -3.94
CA ASN A 117 6.99 -25.58 -4.11
C ASN A 117 6.46 -24.66 -3.02
N CYS A 118 5.86 -23.52 -3.40
CA CYS A 118 5.58 -22.44 -2.48
C CYS A 118 4.15 -21.86 -2.63
N PRO A 119 3.08 -22.69 -2.61
CA PRO A 119 1.72 -22.20 -2.81
C PRO A 119 1.27 -21.23 -1.72
N ASN A 120 1.70 -21.42 -0.46
CA ASN A 120 1.30 -20.54 0.63
C ASN A 120 2.03 -19.17 0.54
N MET A 121 3.31 -19.17 0.20
CA MET A 121 4.03 -17.93 -0.06
C MET A 121 3.47 -17.21 -1.30
N ALA A 122 3.15 -17.93 -2.36
CA ALA A 122 2.55 -17.35 -3.55
C ALA A 122 1.17 -16.71 -3.25
N GLU A 123 0.36 -17.33 -2.41
CA GLU A 123 -0.92 -16.76 -1.97
C GLU A 123 -0.71 -15.47 -1.15
N GLU A 124 0.25 -15.47 -0.22
CA GLU A 124 0.62 -14.29 0.56
C GLU A 124 1.08 -13.14 -0.35
N MET A 125 1.98 -13.43 -1.29
CA MET A 125 2.46 -12.43 -2.25
C MET A 125 1.34 -11.89 -3.14
N ASN A 126 0.42 -12.72 -3.59
CA ASN A 126 -0.71 -12.29 -4.41
C ASN A 126 -1.64 -11.31 -3.66
N GLU A 127 -1.95 -11.57 -2.38
CA GLU A 127 -2.72 -10.63 -1.55
C GLU A 127 -1.99 -9.30 -1.37
N ASN A 128 -0.71 -9.38 -1.02
CA ASN A 128 0.11 -8.20 -0.74
C ASN A 128 0.31 -7.34 -2.00
N PHE A 129 0.72 -7.94 -3.11
CA PHE A 129 0.86 -7.22 -4.38
C PHE A 129 -0.49 -6.70 -4.90
N GLY A 130 -1.58 -7.44 -4.69
CA GLY A 130 -2.93 -6.96 -5.04
C GLY A 130 -3.28 -5.67 -4.32
N THR A 131 -2.99 -5.61 -3.01
CA THR A 131 -3.22 -4.43 -2.18
C THR A 131 -2.34 -3.27 -2.63
N MET A 132 -1.03 -3.48 -2.79
CA MET A 132 -0.10 -2.44 -3.22
C MET A 132 -0.39 -1.95 -4.64
N PHE A 133 -0.77 -2.83 -5.55
CA PHE A 133 -1.18 -2.45 -6.90
C PHE A 133 -2.38 -1.49 -6.86
N LYS A 134 -3.36 -1.76 -6.00
CA LYS A 134 -4.52 -0.88 -5.83
C LYS A 134 -4.14 0.47 -5.22
N ILE A 135 -3.27 0.47 -4.22
CA ILE A 135 -2.72 1.69 -3.62
C ILE A 135 -2.01 2.54 -4.67
N MET A 136 -1.15 1.93 -5.48
CA MET A 136 -0.43 2.61 -6.56
C MET A 136 -1.38 3.19 -7.62
N GLN A 137 -2.41 2.44 -8.03
CA GLN A 137 -3.44 2.95 -8.93
C GLN A 137 -4.16 4.19 -8.37
N LEU A 138 -4.48 4.18 -7.08
CA LEU A 138 -5.12 5.33 -6.42
C LEU A 138 -4.15 6.52 -6.33
N LYS A 139 -2.87 6.27 -6.03
CA LYS A 139 -1.85 7.31 -5.99
C LYS A 139 -1.61 7.95 -7.35
N VAL A 140 -1.51 7.15 -8.41
CA VAL A 140 -1.35 7.67 -9.78
C VAL A 140 -2.54 8.51 -10.19
N LYS A 141 -3.75 8.04 -9.89
CA LYS A 141 -4.98 8.71 -10.30
C LYS A 141 -5.31 9.96 -9.47
N TYR A 142 -4.97 9.97 -8.19
CA TYR A 142 -5.37 11.01 -7.22
C TYR A 142 -4.15 11.51 -6.43
N SER A 143 -3.08 11.89 -7.12
CA SER A 143 -1.76 12.16 -6.56
C SER A 143 -1.77 13.14 -5.37
N GLU A 144 -2.58 14.22 -5.46
CA GLU A 144 -2.68 15.26 -4.43
C GLU A 144 -3.66 14.93 -3.29
N LEU A 145 -4.47 13.88 -3.45
CA LEU A 145 -5.55 13.55 -2.53
C LEU A 145 -5.39 12.18 -1.89
N PHE A 146 -4.46 11.37 -2.40
CA PHE A 146 -4.20 10.03 -1.88
C PHE A 146 -2.74 9.90 -1.46
N HIS A 147 -2.53 9.70 -0.16
CA HIS A 147 -1.20 9.61 0.44
C HIS A 147 -1.06 8.27 1.14
N PHE A 148 0.03 7.57 0.86
CA PHE A 148 0.43 6.36 1.55
C PHE A 148 1.73 6.61 2.29
N LEU A 149 1.70 6.48 3.62
CA LEU A 149 2.86 6.65 4.47
C LEU A 149 3.66 5.35 4.55
N LYS A 150 4.93 5.47 4.91
CA LYS A 150 5.81 4.32 5.10
C LYS A 150 5.58 3.73 6.48
N GLY A 151 5.06 2.51 6.55
CA GLY A 151 4.99 1.72 7.77
C GLY A 151 6.31 0.98 8.06
N ASN A 152 6.33 0.16 9.12
CA ASN A 152 7.53 -0.61 9.46
C ASN A 152 7.75 -1.79 8.50
N HIS A 153 6.70 -2.34 7.87
CA HIS A 153 6.83 -3.40 6.88
C HIS A 153 7.35 -2.91 5.52
N GLU A 154 7.24 -1.63 5.21
CA GLU A 154 7.89 -1.03 4.03
C GLU A 154 9.36 -0.66 4.29
N ASN A 155 9.89 -0.85 5.50
CA ASN A 155 11.27 -0.49 5.84
C ASN A 155 12.24 -1.67 5.68
N ILE A 156 12.58 -2.01 4.46
CA ILE A 156 13.44 -3.17 4.14
C ILE A 156 14.89 -3.00 4.64
N LEU A 157 15.36 -1.75 4.80
CA LEU A 157 16.77 -1.47 5.10
C LEU A 157 17.13 -1.57 6.59
N ASP A 158 16.15 -1.58 7.51
CA ASP A 158 16.38 -1.55 8.96
C ASP A 158 16.03 -2.88 9.66
N GLU A 159 16.30 -3.99 9.02
CA GLU A 159 15.95 -5.33 9.51
C GLU A 159 16.51 -5.63 10.91
N SER A 160 17.76 -5.24 11.16
CA SER A 160 18.47 -5.56 12.41
C SER A 160 17.99 -4.72 13.61
N GLN A 161 17.44 -3.54 13.39
CA GLN A 161 17.06 -2.62 14.48
C GLN A 161 15.64 -2.85 15.00
N ASN A 162 14.75 -3.38 14.19
CA ASN A 162 13.33 -3.56 14.52
C ASN A 162 12.92 -5.01 14.82
N GLY A 163 13.89 -5.94 14.96
CA GLY A 163 13.61 -7.35 15.23
C GLY A 163 12.89 -8.09 14.10
N ASN A 164 12.75 -7.47 12.93
CA ASN A 164 12.15 -8.10 11.77
C ASN A 164 13.15 -9.03 11.09
N HIS A 165 12.84 -10.29 11.03
CA HIS A 165 13.62 -11.26 10.26
C HIS A 165 13.32 -11.11 8.76
N PRO A 166 14.30 -11.35 7.87
CA PRO A 166 14.10 -11.27 6.42
C PRO A 166 12.85 -12.01 5.94
N PHE A 167 12.58 -13.20 6.47
CA PHE A 167 11.39 -13.98 6.14
C PHE A 167 10.07 -13.26 6.46
N ALA A 168 10.01 -12.44 7.50
CA ALA A 168 8.79 -11.75 7.90
C ALA A 168 8.50 -10.46 7.10
N LYS A 169 9.45 -10.01 6.27
CA LYS A 169 9.30 -8.82 5.42
C LYS A 169 9.03 -9.15 3.95
N PHE A 170 9.21 -10.38 3.57
CA PHE A 170 9.00 -10.89 2.22
C PHE A 170 7.91 -11.99 2.26
#